data_3fc4cc21ac797293b6eef76e7f52ae24
#
_entry.id   3fc4cc21ac797293b6eef76e7f52ae24
#
_cell.length_a   1.000
_cell.length_b   1.000
_cell.length_c   1.000
_cell.angle_alpha   90.00
_cell.angle_beta   90.00
_cell.angle_gamma   90.00
#
_symmetry.space_group_name_H-M   'P 1'
#
loop_
_entity.id
_entity.type
_entity.pdbx_description
1 polymer ?
#
loop_
_entity_poly.entity_id
_entity_poly.type
_entity_poly.pdbx_seq_one_letter_code
_entity_poly.pdbx_strand_id
1 'polypeptide(L)'
;MVTRVTSQAQQANSLQNIFRITENLFKAQQEIATGKRINRPSDDPAGMRDALLLRTGVNQANQFIRNIDNNRIFIQAGDTSLQSIDLNLIRAKELAVSELGGASTAETRGFAASELDQIISQVFETANTKVKNQFIFSGTNFRVQPFSAEASGAVYLGNSESFQVGVANNISIDFSIPGS
;
A
#
# COMPACT_ATOMS: atom_id res chain seq x y z
N MET A 1 -19.71 -77.24 -14.27
CA MET A 1 -19.56 -76.25 -13.19
C MET A 1 -18.74 -74.98 -13.56
N VAL A 2 -18.04 -74.95 -14.67
CA VAL A 2 -17.15 -73.86 -15.11
C VAL A 2 -17.93 -72.64 -15.61
N THR A 3 -19.10 -72.81 -16.20
CA THR A 3 -19.91 -71.72 -16.79
C THR A 3 -20.57 -70.76 -15.77
N ARG A 4 -20.83 -71.21 -14.55
CA ARG A 4 -21.41 -70.36 -13.48
C ARG A 4 -20.41 -69.35 -12.88
N VAL A 5 -19.16 -69.77 -12.77
CA VAL A 5 -18.08 -68.91 -12.27
C VAL A 5 -17.73 -67.77 -13.27
N THR A 6 -17.76 -68.07 -14.53
CA THR A 6 -17.54 -67.10 -15.63
C THR A 6 -18.67 -66.05 -15.72
N SER A 7 -19.94 -66.45 -15.49
CA SER A 7 -21.07 -65.53 -15.48
C SER A 7 -21.03 -64.57 -14.31
N GLN A 8 -20.68 -65.01 -13.10
CA GLN A 8 -20.49 -64.14 -11.94
C GLN A 8 -19.31 -63.19 -12.11
N ALA A 9 -18.19 -63.68 -12.65
CA ALA A 9 -17.03 -62.84 -12.95
C ALA A 9 -17.35 -61.79 -14.02
N GLN A 10 -18.14 -62.11 -15.03
CA GLN A 10 -18.59 -61.16 -16.03
C GLN A 10 -19.53 -60.10 -15.46
N GLN A 11 -20.47 -60.45 -14.58
CA GLN A 11 -21.32 -59.53 -13.87
C GLN A 11 -20.51 -58.58 -12.96
N ALA A 12 -19.55 -59.11 -12.17
CA ALA A 12 -18.69 -58.31 -11.33
C ALA A 12 -17.86 -57.29 -12.12
N ASN A 13 -17.28 -57.73 -13.22
CA ASN A 13 -16.54 -56.86 -14.14
C ASN A 13 -17.42 -55.75 -14.76
N SER A 14 -18.66 -56.09 -15.12
CA SER A 14 -19.62 -55.10 -15.68
C SER A 14 -20.00 -54.07 -14.64
N LEU A 15 -20.26 -54.48 -13.40
CA LEU A 15 -20.54 -53.58 -12.28
C LEU A 15 -19.35 -52.62 -11.98
N GLN A 16 -18.13 -53.18 -11.92
CA GLN A 16 -16.92 -52.38 -11.76
C GLN A 16 -16.74 -51.35 -12.88
N ASN A 17 -17.01 -51.70 -14.12
CA ASN A 17 -16.96 -50.79 -15.23
C ASN A 17 -18.00 -49.68 -15.13
N ILE A 18 -19.24 -50.01 -14.72
CA ILE A 18 -20.30 -49.00 -14.48
C ILE A 18 -19.88 -48.04 -13.37
N PHE A 19 -19.38 -48.54 -12.25
CA PHE A 19 -18.89 -47.69 -11.13
C PHE A 19 -17.78 -46.74 -11.61
N ARG A 20 -16.81 -47.25 -12.37
CA ARG A 20 -15.69 -46.44 -12.88
C ARG A 20 -16.20 -45.34 -13.87
N ILE A 21 -17.14 -45.70 -14.75
CA ILE A 21 -17.73 -44.73 -15.68
C ILE A 21 -18.51 -43.66 -14.92
N THR A 22 -19.28 -44.05 -13.91
CA THR A 22 -20.06 -43.11 -13.09
C THR A 22 -19.12 -42.16 -12.32
N GLU A 23 -18.03 -42.68 -11.73
CA GLU A 23 -17.03 -41.86 -11.06
C GLU A 23 -16.36 -40.86 -11.99
N ASN A 24 -15.98 -41.32 -13.19
CA ASN A 24 -15.41 -40.43 -14.21
C ASN A 24 -16.41 -39.33 -14.67
N LEU A 25 -17.70 -39.68 -14.79
CA LEU A 25 -18.75 -38.73 -15.12
C LEU A 25 -18.91 -37.67 -14.02
N PHE A 26 -18.94 -38.06 -12.75
CA PHE A 26 -18.99 -37.15 -11.64
C PHE A 26 -17.78 -36.22 -11.60
N LYS A 27 -16.58 -36.75 -11.86
CA LYS A 27 -15.36 -35.98 -11.93
C LYS A 27 -15.42 -34.95 -13.07
N ALA A 28 -15.84 -35.33 -14.26
CA ALA A 28 -16.00 -34.42 -15.39
C ALA A 28 -17.06 -33.34 -15.11
N GLN A 29 -18.18 -33.70 -14.50
CA GLN A 29 -19.20 -32.71 -14.08
C GLN A 29 -18.65 -31.71 -13.07
N GLN A 30 -17.84 -32.17 -12.10
CA GLN A 30 -17.20 -31.30 -11.13
C GLN A 30 -16.17 -30.39 -11.77
N GLU A 31 -15.37 -30.86 -12.71
CA GLU A 31 -14.41 -30.08 -13.49
C GLU A 31 -15.12 -28.96 -14.30
N ILE A 32 -16.24 -29.30 -14.94
CA ILE A 32 -17.05 -28.32 -15.68
C ILE A 32 -17.68 -27.28 -14.74
N ALA A 33 -18.25 -27.74 -13.63
CA ALA A 33 -18.92 -26.85 -12.68
C ALA A 33 -17.96 -25.87 -11.99
N THR A 34 -16.72 -26.30 -11.70
CA THR A 34 -15.72 -25.49 -11.01
C THR A 34 -14.77 -24.76 -11.95
N GLY A 35 -14.71 -25.15 -13.23
CA GLY A 35 -13.72 -24.69 -14.19
C GLY A 35 -12.27 -25.08 -13.83
N LYS A 36 -12.09 -26.06 -12.92
CA LYS A 36 -10.78 -26.48 -12.42
C LYS A 36 -10.60 -27.97 -12.61
N ARG A 37 -9.45 -28.35 -13.16
CA ARG A 37 -9.05 -29.77 -13.33
C ARG A 37 -8.76 -30.46 -11.99
N ILE A 38 -8.17 -29.74 -11.03
CA ILE A 38 -7.80 -30.25 -9.71
C ILE A 38 -8.73 -29.60 -8.68
N ASN A 39 -9.65 -30.41 -8.14
CA ASN A 39 -10.60 -29.96 -7.14
C ASN A 39 -10.27 -30.49 -5.75
N ARG A 40 -9.61 -31.66 -5.66
CA ARG A 40 -9.22 -32.31 -4.40
C ARG A 40 -7.73 -32.63 -4.43
N PRO A 41 -7.05 -32.59 -3.26
CA PRO A 41 -5.64 -33.01 -3.16
C PRO A 41 -5.38 -34.44 -3.65
N SER A 42 -6.40 -35.32 -3.58
CA SER A 42 -6.34 -36.69 -4.04
C SER A 42 -6.35 -36.85 -5.56
N ASP A 43 -6.83 -35.84 -6.32
CA ASP A 43 -6.92 -35.91 -7.77
C ASP A 43 -5.54 -35.81 -8.43
N ASP A 44 -4.71 -34.94 -7.92
CA ASP A 44 -3.33 -34.74 -8.36
C ASP A 44 -2.54 -34.04 -7.22
N PRO A 45 -1.88 -34.81 -6.34
CA PRO A 45 -1.17 -34.24 -5.21
C PRO A 45 -0.01 -33.33 -5.60
N ALA A 46 0.66 -33.62 -6.72
CA ALA A 46 1.77 -32.80 -7.22
C ALA A 46 1.26 -31.50 -7.79
N GLY A 47 0.28 -31.56 -8.69
CA GLY A 47 -0.34 -30.37 -9.28
C GLY A 47 -1.05 -29.48 -8.25
N MET A 48 -1.65 -30.09 -7.19
CA MET A 48 -2.24 -29.31 -6.09
C MET A 48 -1.19 -28.52 -5.32
N ARG A 49 -0.04 -29.13 -5.02
CA ARG A 49 1.08 -28.47 -4.35
C ARG A 49 1.58 -27.29 -5.17
N ASP A 50 1.79 -27.49 -6.46
CA ASP A 50 2.23 -26.43 -7.38
C ASP A 50 1.18 -25.32 -7.48
N ALA A 51 -0.10 -25.66 -7.57
CA ALA A 51 -1.19 -24.69 -7.56
C ALA A 51 -1.25 -23.86 -6.26
N LEU A 52 -0.99 -24.47 -5.11
CA LEU A 52 -0.93 -23.78 -3.82
C LEU A 52 0.26 -22.85 -3.74
N LEU A 53 1.45 -23.25 -4.21
CA LEU A 53 2.63 -22.41 -4.26
C LEU A 53 2.39 -21.18 -5.16
N LEU A 54 1.81 -21.39 -6.35
CA LEU A 54 1.47 -20.30 -7.25
C LEU A 54 0.42 -19.35 -6.67
N ARG A 55 -0.63 -19.88 -6.00
CA ARG A 55 -1.63 -19.05 -5.32
C ARG A 55 -1.01 -18.23 -4.19
N THR A 56 -0.10 -18.81 -3.44
CA THR A 56 0.64 -18.07 -2.39
C THR A 56 1.44 -16.94 -3.02
N GLY A 57 2.15 -17.19 -4.12
CA GLY A 57 2.88 -16.17 -4.86
C GLY A 57 1.97 -15.05 -5.38
N VAL A 58 0.81 -15.39 -5.95
CA VAL A 58 -0.19 -14.41 -6.42
C VAL A 58 -0.73 -13.58 -5.25
N ASN A 59 -1.06 -14.20 -4.13
CA ASN A 59 -1.54 -13.49 -2.94
C ASN A 59 -0.48 -12.52 -2.40
N GLN A 60 0.78 -12.95 -2.38
CA GLN A 60 1.91 -12.13 -1.96
C GLN A 60 2.12 -10.94 -2.92
N ALA A 61 2.07 -11.18 -4.24
CA ALA A 61 2.16 -10.11 -5.23
C ALA A 61 1.01 -9.09 -5.07
N ASN A 62 -0.22 -9.57 -4.87
CA ASN A 62 -1.37 -8.69 -4.60
C ASN A 62 -1.19 -7.90 -3.29
N GLN A 63 -0.55 -8.46 -2.27
CA GLN A 63 -0.23 -7.72 -1.05
C GLN A 63 0.81 -6.62 -1.34
N PHE A 64 1.84 -6.91 -2.11
CA PHE A 64 2.81 -5.89 -2.52
C PHE A 64 2.17 -4.75 -3.32
N ILE A 65 1.28 -5.07 -4.25
CA ILE A 65 0.53 -4.03 -5.00
C ILE A 65 -0.25 -3.15 -4.03
N ARG A 66 -1.02 -3.72 -3.10
CA ARG A 66 -1.75 -2.93 -2.09
C ARG A 66 -0.83 -2.07 -1.23
N ASN A 67 0.33 -2.59 -0.86
CA ASN A 67 1.33 -1.83 -0.12
C ASN A 67 1.83 -0.64 -0.92
N ILE A 68 2.17 -0.84 -2.19
CA ILE A 68 2.63 0.21 -3.11
C ILE A 68 1.54 1.28 -3.28
N ASP A 69 0.29 0.88 -3.56
CA ASP A 69 -0.82 1.82 -3.77
C ASP A 69 -1.10 2.66 -2.53
N ASN A 70 -1.09 2.04 -1.35
CA ASN A 70 -1.26 2.77 -0.11
C ASN A 70 -0.14 3.79 0.14
N ASN A 71 1.10 3.38 -0.08
CA ASN A 71 2.28 4.21 0.15
C ASN A 71 2.39 5.35 -0.86
N ARG A 72 2.00 5.11 -2.11
CA ARG A 72 2.00 6.11 -3.16
C ARG A 72 1.20 7.36 -2.78
N ILE A 73 0.05 7.18 -2.12
CA ILE A 73 -0.80 8.31 -1.68
C ILE A 73 -0.05 9.21 -0.70
N PHE A 74 0.69 8.64 0.24
CA PHE A 74 1.47 9.38 1.23
C PHE A 74 2.65 10.12 0.59
N ILE A 75 3.39 9.44 -0.28
CA ILE A 75 4.54 10.03 -0.99
C ILE A 75 4.07 11.18 -1.87
N GLN A 76 2.97 11.02 -2.61
CA GLN A 76 2.40 12.09 -3.43
C GLN A 76 1.94 13.29 -2.59
N ALA A 77 1.32 13.03 -1.44
CA ALA A 77 0.93 14.10 -0.54
C ALA A 77 2.15 14.81 0.06
N GLY A 78 3.20 14.06 0.40
CA GLY A 78 4.48 14.61 0.85
C GLY A 78 5.12 15.50 -0.21
N ASP A 79 5.22 15.04 -1.43
CA ASP A 79 5.75 15.81 -2.57
C ASP A 79 4.96 17.09 -2.80
N THR A 80 3.62 17.03 -2.83
CA THR A 80 2.76 18.19 -2.97
C THR A 80 2.94 19.19 -1.82
N SER A 81 3.08 18.70 -0.59
CA SER A 81 3.31 19.54 0.59
C SER A 81 4.67 20.23 0.53
N LEU A 82 5.72 19.51 0.16
CA LEU A 82 7.08 20.07 0.00
C LEU A 82 7.13 21.13 -1.11
N GLN A 83 6.48 20.89 -2.23
CA GLN A 83 6.35 21.89 -3.30
C GLN A 83 5.62 23.16 -2.83
N SER A 84 4.56 23.00 -2.05
CA SER A 84 3.84 24.14 -1.48
C SER A 84 4.71 24.93 -0.48
N ILE A 85 5.48 24.25 0.36
CA ILE A 85 6.42 24.88 1.28
C ILE A 85 7.50 25.64 0.50
N ASP A 86 8.07 25.04 -0.55
CA ASP A 86 9.09 25.69 -1.40
C ASP A 86 8.56 26.99 -2.03
N LEU A 87 7.37 26.96 -2.61
CA LEU A 87 6.72 28.16 -3.16
C LEU A 87 6.51 29.24 -2.09
N ASN A 88 6.07 28.89 -0.90
CA ASN A 88 5.91 29.81 0.22
C ASN A 88 7.24 30.41 0.67
N LEU A 89 8.32 29.64 0.70
CA LEU A 89 9.66 30.12 1.03
C LEU A 89 10.21 31.06 -0.04
N ILE A 90 9.97 30.76 -1.32
CA ILE A 90 10.32 31.67 -2.43
C ILE A 90 9.58 33.00 -2.25
N ARG A 91 8.29 32.99 -1.96
CA ARG A 91 7.48 34.21 -1.73
C ARG A 91 7.98 35.00 -0.51
N ALA A 92 8.28 34.32 0.59
CA ALA A 92 8.85 34.96 1.77
C ALA A 92 10.20 35.63 1.48
N LYS A 93 11.05 34.98 0.67
CA LYS A 93 12.33 35.54 0.22
C LYS A 93 12.12 36.77 -0.67
N GLU A 94 11.19 36.76 -1.62
CA GLU A 94 10.84 37.87 -2.47
C GLU A 94 10.39 39.06 -1.64
N LEU A 95 9.50 38.87 -0.68
CA LEU A 95 9.05 39.89 0.27
C LEU A 95 10.22 40.51 1.03
N ALA A 96 11.08 39.65 1.62
CA ALA A 96 12.23 40.12 2.37
C ALA A 96 13.19 40.97 1.50
N VAL A 97 13.45 40.53 0.26
CA VAL A 97 14.32 41.26 -0.68
C VAL A 97 13.68 42.60 -1.11
N SER A 98 12.37 42.63 -1.36
CA SER A 98 11.67 43.87 -1.76
C SER A 98 11.76 44.96 -0.68
N GLU A 99 11.74 44.56 0.59
CA GLU A 99 11.78 45.51 1.72
C GLU A 99 13.21 45.93 2.13
N LEU A 100 14.25 45.35 1.55
CA LEU A 100 15.65 45.76 1.74
C LEU A 100 15.98 47.03 0.93
N GLY A 101 15.13 47.44 -0.04
CA GLY A 101 15.32 48.59 -0.85
C GLY A 101 15.16 49.93 -0.06
N GLY A 102 15.95 50.96 -0.42
CA GLY A 102 15.93 52.26 0.25
C GLY A 102 14.61 53.06 0.08
N ALA A 103 13.64 52.56 -0.70
CA ALA A 103 12.30 53.11 -0.89
C ALA A 103 11.25 52.52 0.08
N SER A 104 11.62 51.54 0.91
CA SER A 104 10.72 50.88 1.85
C SER A 104 10.38 51.80 3.01
N THR A 105 9.09 52.02 3.27
CA THR A 105 8.56 52.79 4.39
C THR A 105 8.21 51.89 5.58
N ALA A 106 7.99 52.48 6.78
CA ALA A 106 7.53 51.74 7.94
C ALA A 106 6.17 51.05 7.69
N GLU A 107 5.32 51.67 6.88
CA GLU A 107 4.00 51.14 6.51
C GLU A 107 4.11 49.90 5.58
N THR A 108 4.92 49.99 4.52
CA THR A 108 5.15 48.86 3.60
C THR A 108 5.79 47.67 4.30
N ARG A 109 6.75 47.91 5.21
CA ARG A 109 7.31 46.86 6.06
C ARG A 109 6.28 46.21 6.99
N GLY A 110 5.29 47.00 7.47
CA GLY A 110 4.19 46.46 8.27
C GLY A 110 3.28 45.52 7.47
N PHE A 111 2.98 45.87 6.21
CA PHE A 111 2.24 44.99 5.33
C PHE A 111 3.02 43.71 4.98
N ALA A 112 4.30 43.85 4.65
CA ALA A 112 5.17 42.70 4.39
C ALA A 112 5.30 41.75 5.61
N ALA A 113 5.40 42.32 6.81
CA ALA A 113 5.41 41.51 8.05
C ALA A 113 4.11 40.70 8.24
N SER A 114 2.94 41.34 7.97
CA SER A 114 1.64 40.68 8.04
C SER A 114 1.51 39.57 7.00
N GLU A 115 2.04 39.75 5.78
CA GLU A 115 2.07 38.72 4.75
C GLU A 115 3.01 37.57 5.13
N LEU A 116 4.18 37.88 5.70
CA LEU A 116 5.10 36.86 6.24
C LEU A 116 4.45 36.00 7.34
N ASP A 117 3.71 36.59 8.25
CA ASP A 117 2.99 35.87 9.31
C ASP A 117 1.95 34.91 8.71
N GLN A 118 1.28 35.30 7.62
CA GLN A 118 0.36 34.42 6.90
C GLN A 118 1.11 33.26 6.22
N ILE A 119 2.24 33.56 5.56
CA ILE A 119 3.09 32.52 4.95
C ILE A 119 3.59 31.53 6.00
N ILE A 120 4.05 32.01 7.14
CA ILE A 120 4.48 31.14 8.26
C ILE A 120 3.34 30.23 8.70
N SER A 121 2.14 30.79 8.90
CA SER A 121 0.96 30.00 9.29
C SER A 121 0.63 28.93 8.24
N GLN A 122 0.68 29.26 6.95
CA GLN A 122 0.43 28.33 5.86
C GLN A 122 1.49 27.22 5.76
N VAL A 123 2.77 27.55 5.99
CA VAL A 123 3.85 26.56 6.05
C VAL A 123 3.62 25.58 7.22
N PHE A 124 3.21 26.09 8.40
CA PHE A 124 2.87 25.23 9.54
C PHE A 124 1.69 24.31 9.25
N GLU A 125 0.63 24.81 8.63
CA GLU A 125 -0.51 23.99 8.23
C GLU A 125 -0.10 22.90 7.24
N THR A 126 0.71 23.26 6.23
CA THR A 126 1.22 22.33 5.24
C THR A 126 2.15 21.29 5.84
N ALA A 127 3.04 21.69 6.75
CA ALA A 127 3.95 20.79 7.49
C ALA A 127 3.19 19.83 8.44
N ASN A 128 1.97 20.17 8.83
CA ASN A 128 1.09 19.35 9.66
C ASN A 128 -0.01 18.64 8.84
N THR A 129 0.20 18.46 7.52
CA THR A 129 -0.76 17.79 6.65
C THR A 129 -0.99 16.33 7.07
N LYS A 130 -2.27 15.90 6.98
CA LYS A 130 -2.69 14.53 7.28
C LYS A 130 -3.19 13.82 6.03
N VAL A 131 -2.84 12.56 5.91
CA VAL A 131 -3.42 11.63 4.94
C VAL A 131 -4.02 10.46 5.72
N LYS A 132 -5.28 10.12 5.46
CA LYS A 132 -5.99 9.04 6.17
C LYS A 132 -5.87 9.17 7.71
N ASN A 133 -5.96 10.40 8.23
CA ASN A 133 -5.83 10.73 9.66
C ASN A 133 -4.44 10.46 10.27
N GLN A 134 -3.40 10.39 9.46
CA GLN A 134 -2.01 10.22 9.85
C GLN A 134 -1.19 11.40 9.37
N PHE A 135 -0.33 11.95 10.22
CA PHE A 135 0.61 13.01 9.85
C PHE A 135 1.72 12.47 8.96
N ILE A 136 2.07 13.22 7.90
CA ILE A 136 3.04 12.76 6.89
C ILE A 136 4.47 12.91 7.38
N PHE A 137 4.77 14.01 8.10
CA PHE A 137 6.13 14.41 8.48
C PHE A 137 6.51 14.04 9.92
N SER A 138 5.75 13.15 10.56
CA SER A 138 5.98 12.78 11.97
C SER A 138 6.92 11.59 12.18
N GLY A 139 7.54 11.07 11.10
CA GLY A 139 8.29 9.82 11.15
C GLY A 139 7.38 8.61 11.39
N THR A 140 7.66 7.80 12.41
CA THR A 140 6.81 6.66 12.79
C THR A 140 5.67 7.04 13.76
N ASN A 141 5.66 8.25 14.28
CA ASN A 141 4.65 8.78 15.21
C ASN A 141 3.43 9.39 14.52
N PHE A 142 2.78 8.68 13.63
CA PHE A 142 1.70 9.14 12.75
C PHE A 142 0.52 9.88 13.43
N ARG A 143 0.37 9.75 14.74
CA ARG A 143 -0.72 10.36 15.52
C ARG A 143 -0.32 11.66 16.20
N VAL A 144 0.97 11.97 16.27
CA VAL A 144 1.49 13.17 16.91
C VAL A 144 1.68 14.25 15.86
N GLN A 145 1.20 15.46 16.14
CA GLN A 145 1.42 16.62 15.27
C GLN A 145 2.94 16.89 15.20
N PRO A 146 3.54 16.85 13.99
CA PRO A 146 5.00 16.94 13.87
C PRO A 146 5.57 18.30 14.25
N PHE A 147 4.87 19.39 13.96
CA PHE A 147 5.37 20.74 14.20
C PHE A 147 4.42 21.53 15.09
N SER A 148 4.95 22.14 16.13
CA SER A 148 4.23 23.13 16.94
C SER A 148 4.94 24.48 16.89
N ALA A 149 4.16 25.57 16.90
CA ALA A 149 4.69 26.92 17.00
C ALA A 149 4.90 27.24 18.48
N GLU A 150 6.11 27.59 18.87
CA GLU A 150 6.45 28.13 20.19
C GLU A 150 7.03 29.54 20.03
N ALA A 151 7.14 30.26 21.17
CA ALA A 151 7.70 31.60 21.17
C ALA A 151 9.15 31.69 20.67
N SER A 152 9.89 30.58 20.71
CA SER A 152 11.27 30.43 20.23
C SER A 152 11.37 29.98 18.77
N GLY A 153 10.26 29.68 18.11
CA GLY A 153 10.21 29.17 16.72
C GLY A 153 9.44 27.86 16.58
N ALA A 154 9.72 27.10 15.53
CA ALA A 154 9.13 25.80 15.27
C ALA A 154 9.81 24.70 16.09
N VAL A 155 9.02 23.88 16.77
CA VAL A 155 9.51 22.69 17.49
C VAL A 155 9.01 21.44 16.76
N TYR A 156 9.94 20.54 16.45
CA TYR A 156 9.62 19.24 15.89
C TYR A 156 9.35 18.22 17.00
N LEU A 157 8.16 17.61 16.99
CA LEU A 157 7.69 16.64 17.97
C LEU A 157 7.61 15.21 17.40
N GLY A 158 7.97 15.03 16.13
CA GLY A 158 8.06 13.74 15.50
C GLY A 158 9.32 12.97 15.89
N ASN A 159 9.60 11.87 15.18
CA ASN A 159 10.86 11.14 15.29
C ASN A 159 11.54 11.00 13.94
N SER A 160 12.83 10.65 13.95
CA SER A 160 13.65 10.46 12.73
C SER A 160 13.65 9.00 12.24
N GLU A 161 12.77 8.15 12.81
CA GLU A 161 12.68 6.76 12.41
C GLU A 161 11.87 6.63 11.13
N SER A 162 12.29 5.71 10.24
CA SER A 162 11.54 5.36 9.03
C SER A 162 10.78 4.06 9.20
N PHE A 163 9.57 4.01 8.66
CA PHE A 163 8.77 2.80 8.60
C PHE A 163 8.98 2.12 7.25
N GLN A 164 9.46 0.86 7.28
CA GLN A 164 9.74 0.10 6.09
C GLN A 164 8.56 -0.77 5.66
N VAL A 165 8.23 -0.71 4.38
CA VAL A 165 7.16 -1.52 3.78
C VAL A 165 7.72 -2.41 2.69
N GLY A 166 7.45 -3.71 2.79
CA GLY A 166 7.81 -4.68 1.75
C GLY A 166 7.00 -4.44 0.48
N VAL A 167 7.70 -4.26 -0.65
CA VAL A 167 7.14 -4.02 -1.99
C VAL A 167 7.47 -5.13 -2.98
N ALA A 168 8.44 -5.98 -2.64
CA ALA A 168 8.77 -7.20 -3.37
C ALA A 168 9.47 -8.18 -2.42
N ASN A 169 9.79 -9.40 -2.91
CA ASN A 169 10.58 -10.35 -2.15
C ASN A 169 11.93 -9.73 -1.79
N ASN A 170 12.22 -9.62 -0.49
CA ASN A 170 13.45 -9.03 0.06
C ASN A 170 13.72 -7.56 -0.33
N ILE A 171 12.71 -6.83 -0.81
CA ILE A 171 12.79 -5.40 -1.10
C ILE A 171 11.78 -4.68 -0.24
N SER A 172 12.27 -3.78 0.60
CA SER A 172 11.46 -2.83 1.35
C SER A 172 11.86 -1.40 0.99
N ILE A 173 10.92 -0.49 1.05
CA ILE A 173 11.13 0.95 0.87
C ILE A 173 10.72 1.68 2.13
N ASP A 174 11.41 2.78 2.42
CA ASP A 174 11.05 3.66 3.50
C ASP A 174 9.78 4.43 3.13
N PHE A 175 8.85 4.48 4.08
CA PHE A 175 7.51 5.01 3.86
C PHE A 175 7.29 6.35 4.55
N SER A 176 7.92 6.58 5.70
CA SER A 176 7.77 7.82 6.45
C SER A 176 8.80 8.86 6.01
N ILE A 177 8.37 10.11 5.96
CA ILE A 177 9.22 11.26 5.71
C ILE A 177 9.42 11.95 7.06
N PRO A 178 10.60 11.85 7.71
CA PRO A 178 10.84 12.60 8.91
C PRO A 178 10.96 14.09 8.58
N GLY A 179 10.45 14.95 9.46
CA GLY A 179 10.51 16.41 9.32
C GLY A 179 11.77 17.05 9.93
N SER A 180 12.72 16.21 10.38
CA SER A 180 13.98 16.66 11.01
C SER A 180 15.14 16.64 10.04
#